data_45cc811dccdef4343803e23777a90d1d
#
_entry.id   45cc811dccdef4343803e23777a90d1d
#
_cell.length_a   1.000
_cell.length_b   1.000
_cell.length_c   1.000
_cell.angle_alpha   90.00
_cell.angle_beta   90.00
_cell.angle_gamma   90.00
#
_symmetry.space_group_name_H-M   'P 1'
#
loop_
_entity.id
_entity.type
_entity.pdbx_description
1 polymer ?
#
loop_
_entity_poly.entity_id
_entity_poly.type
_entity_poly.pdbx_seq_one_letter_code
_entity_poly.pdbx_strand_id
1 'polypeptide(L)'
;MTETTEVPIRRGVPLWVQLIIWLALIGLLVLVGITLNKRKQGTVQPGDAIPDFTLPLFSGYEYAGKSEIKLSDFSGKVVVLNFWASWCKPCEQEAAELQEAWAFYEPTGQVIFIGADYVDTEPEARVYL
;
A
#
# COMPACT_ATOMS: atom_id res chain seq x y z
N MET A 1 38.52 23.90 57.91
CA MET A 1 37.26 23.22 57.75
C MET A 1 37.23 22.73 56.28
N THR A 2 37.64 21.48 56.08
CA THR A 2 37.67 20.86 54.76
C THR A 2 36.39 20.02 54.60
N GLU A 3 35.45 20.50 53.78
CA GLU A 3 34.19 19.84 53.46
C GLU A 3 34.49 18.77 52.42
N THR A 4 34.46 17.53 52.85
CA THR A 4 34.58 16.34 51.96
C THR A 4 33.24 16.12 51.27
N THR A 5 33.16 16.50 50.01
CA THR A 5 32.00 16.22 49.15
C THR A 5 31.99 14.71 48.84
N GLU A 6 31.11 13.95 49.49
CA GLU A 6 30.88 12.57 49.18
C GLU A 6 30.19 12.47 47.81
N VAL A 7 30.88 11.86 46.82
CA VAL A 7 30.32 11.54 45.50
C VAL A 7 29.39 10.33 45.66
N PRO A 8 28.10 10.41 45.31
CA PRO A 8 27.18 9.30 45.45
C PRO A 8 27.59 8.15 44.51
N ILE A 9 27.88 6.97 45.06
CA ILE A 9 28.18 5.74 44.34
C ILE A 9 26.89 5.34 43.59
N ARG A 10 26.85 5.52 42.26
CA ARG A 10 25.78 5.01 41.43
C ARG A 10 25.76 3.48 41.52
N ARG A 11 24.78 2.94 42.21
CA ARG A 11 24.50 1.49 42.21
C ARG A 11 24.18 1.05 40.80
N GLY A 12 25.04 0.30 40.15
CA GLY A 12 24.82 -0.28 38.84
C GLY A 12 23.58 -1.17 38.86
N VAL A 13 22.85 -1.22 37.74
CA VAL A 13 21.67 -2.08 37.58
C VAL A 13 22.11 -3.53 37.77
N PRO A 14 21.43 -4.34 38.62
CA PRO A 14 21.85 -5.70 38.90
C PRO A 14 21.78 -6.56 37.60
N LEU A 15 22.71 -7.50 37.45
CA LEU A 15 22.89 -8.31 36.25
C LEU A 15 21.59 -9.02 35.79
N TRP A 16 20.77 -9.48 36.73
CA TRP A 16 19.51 -10.14 36.40
C TRP A 16 18.50 -9.20 35.71
N VAL A 17 18.49 -7.91 36.09
CA VAL A 17 17.65 -6.90 35.42
C VAL A 17 18.16 -6.63 33.99
N GLN A 18 19.48 -6.57 33.82
CA GLN A 18 20.07 -6.43 32.48
C GLN A 18 19.71 -7.61 31.58
N LEU A 19 19.78 -8.84 32.12
CA LEU A 19 19.38 -10.05 31.36
C LEU A 19 17.90 -10.01 30.95
N ILE A 20 17.00 -9.58 31.82
CA ILE A 20 15.57 -9.44 31.49
C ILE A 20 15.38 -8.42 30.37
N ILE A 21 16.05 -7.27 30.45
CA ILE A 21 15.98 -6.25 29.41
C ILE A 21 16.46 -6.79 28.07
N TRP A 22 17.60 -7.49 28.04
CA TRP A 22 18.12 -8.09 26.79
C TRP A 22 17.19 -9.15 26.22
N LEU A 23 16.61 -10.02 27.05
CA LEU A 23 15.62 -11.00 26.62
C LEU A 23 14.37 -10.35 26.06
N ALA A 24 13.87 -9.29 26.68
CA ALA A 24 12.72 -8.53 26.17
C ALA A 24 13.01 -7.86 24.83
N LEU A 25 14.20 -7.26 24.67
CA LEU A 25 14.62 -6.65 23.40
C LEU A 25 14.77 -7.69 22.28
N ILE A 26 15.39 -8.82 22.56
CA ILE A 26 15.54 -9.91 21.60
C ILE A 26 14.13 -10.45 21.20
N GLY A 27 13.27 -10.68 22.18
CA GLY A 27 11.88 -11.10 21.94
C GLY A 27 11.11 -10.13 21.06
N LEU A 28 11.25 -8.81 21.31
CA LEU A 28 10.66 -7.77 20.50
C LEU A 28 11.22 -7.77 19.06
N LEU A 29 12.53 -7.88 18.90
CA LEU A 29 13.16 -7.95 17.57
C LEU A 29 12.69 -9.16 16.77
N VAL A 30 12.57 -10.32 17.40
CA VAL A 30 12.05 -11.55 16.78
C VAL A 30 10.59 -11.35 16.38
N LEU A 31 9.76 -10.78 17.25
CA LEU A 31 8.35 -10.50 16.96
C LEU A 31 8.21 -9.55 15.76
N VAL A 32 8.97 -8.46 15.75
CA VAL A 32 9.00 -7.50 14.64
C VAL A 32 9.48 -8.18 13.36
N GLY A 33 10.53 -8.98 13.42
CA GLY A 33 11.05 -9.73 12.27
C GLY A 33 10.02 -10.68 11.66
N ILE A 34 9.29 -11.44 12.49
CA ILE A 34 8.20 -12.32 12.03
C ILE A 34 7.07 -11.51 11.40
N THR A 35 6.70 -10.38 12.00
CA THR A 35 5.61 -9.53 11.51
C THR A 35 5.95 -8.89 10.17
N LEU A 36 7.19 -8.40 10.00
CA LEU A 36 7.67 -7.84 8.74
C LEU A 36 7.78 -8.91 7.65
N ASN A 37 8.22 -10.13 8.00
CA ASN A 37 8.30 -11.21 7.03
C ASN A 37 6.90 -11.65 6.52
N LYS A 38 5.90 -11.69 7.40
CA LYS A 38 4.50 -11.96 7.00
C LYS A 38 3.95 -10.89 6.05
N ARG A 39 4.34 -9.63 6.21
CA ARG A 39 3.92 -8.54 5.30
C ARG A 39 4.52 -8.66 3.90
N LYS A 40 5.71 -9.25 3.76
CA LYS A 40 6.35 -9.47 2.45
C LYS A 40 5.69 -10.58 1.62
N GLN A 41 4.92 -11.46 2.24
CA GLN A 41 4.27 -12.59 1.54
C GLN A 41 3.07 -12.20 0.66
N GLY A 42 2.64 -10.94 0.69
CA GLY A 42 1.56 -10.41 -0.16
C GLY A 42 2.03 -9.41 -1.22
N THR A 43 3.34 -9.21 -1.40
CA THR A 43 3.86 -8.23 -2.36
C THR A 43 4.03 -8.91 -3.71
N VAL A 44 3.22 -8.54 -4.68
CA VAL A 44 3.37 -8.94 -6.09
C VAL A 44 4.68 -8.36 -6.62
N GLN A 45 5.50 -9.19 -7.25
CA GLN A 45 6.76 -8.77 -7.89
C GLN A 45 6.60 -8.77 -9.41
N PRO A 46 7.44 -8.00 -10.13
CA PRO A 46 7.45 -8.04 -11.59
C PRO A 46 7.66 -9.48 -12.10
N GLY A 47 6.74 -9.94 -12.95
CA GLY A 47 6.74 -11.30 -13.49
C GLY A 47 5.85 -12.30 -12.72
N ASP A 48 5.32 -11.93 -11.56
CA ASP A 48 4.39 -12.78 -10.84
C ASP A 48 3.02 -12.84 -11.55
N ALA A 49 2.38 -14.00 -11.49
CA ALA A 49 0.99 -14.15 -11.93
C ALA A 49 0.07 -13.43 -10.93
N ILE A 50 -0.73 -12.51 -11.45
CA ILE A 50 -1.75 -11.80 -10.64
C ILE A 50 -2.98 -12.69 -10.54
N PRO A 51 -3.49 -12.96 -9.31
CA PRO A 51 -4.75 -13.68 -9.15
C PRO A 51 -5.91 -12.89 -9.76
N ASP A 52 -6.93 -13.58 -10.26
CA ASP A 52 -8.14 -12.93 -10.73
C ASP A 52 -8.84 -12.19 -9.59
N PHE A 53 -9.27 -10.97 -9.84
CA PHE A 53 -10.00 -10.15 -8.88
C PHE A 53 -11.20 -9.48 -9.55
N THR A 54 -12.16 -9.09 -8.75
CA THR A 54 -13.37 -8.39 -9.19
C THR A 54 -13.37 -6.97 -8.63
N LEU A 55 -13.68 -5.99 -9.46
CA LEU A 55 -13.87 -4.60 -9.08
C LEU A 55 -15.31 -4.18 -9.35
N PRO A 56 -16.03 -3.62 -8.35
CA PRO A 56 -17.29 -2.95 -8.60
C PRO A 56 -17.04 -1.65 -9.37
N LEU A 57 -17.97 -1.30 -10.24
CA LEU A 57 -17.93 -0.04 -10.99
C LEU A 57 -18.86 0.97 -10.33
N PHE A 58 -18.49 2.25 -10.38
CA PHE A 58 -19.41 3.30 -9.99
C PHE A 58 -20.62 3.32 -10.92
N SER A 59 -21.80 3.63 -10.35
CA SER A 59 -23.02 3.79 -11.15
C SER A 59 -22.83 4.86 -12.20
N GLY A 60 -23.16 4.58 -13.46
CA GLY A 60 -22.90 5.43 -14.62
C GLY A 60 -21.55 5.20 -15.30
N TYR A 61 -20.73 4.28 -14.78
CA TYR A 61 -19.46 3.84 -15.36
C TYR A 61 -19.48 2.35 -15.70
N GLU A 62 -20.66 1.80 -16.00
CA GLU A 62 -20.82 0.40 -16.35
C GLU A 62 -20.01 0.04 -17.60
N TYR A 63 -19.34 -1.11 -17.56
CA TYR A 63 -18.60 -1.63 -18.70
C TYR A 63 -19.36 -2.78 -19.35
N ALA A 64 -19.66 -2.65 -20.65
CA ALA A 64 -20.43 -3.64 -21.41
C ALA A 64 -21.76 -4.04 -20.71
N GLY A 65 -22.42 -3.09 -20.04
CA GLY A 65 -23.67 -3.31 -19.32
C GLY A 65 -23.52 -4.04 -17.98
N LYS A 66 -22.28 -4.22 -17.48
CA LYS A 66 -21.99 -4.84 -16.19
C LYS A 66 -21.67 -3.74 -15.16
N SER A 67 -22.12 -3.95 -13.91
CA SER A 67 -21.77 -3.12 -12.75
C SER A 67 -20.51 -3.57 -12.03
N GLU A 68 -19.87 -4.64 -12.51
CA GLU A 68 -18.58 -5.14 -12.01
C GLU A 68 -17.75 -5.70 -13.16
N ILE A 69 -16.44 -5.68 -13.01
CA ILE A 69 -15.48 -6.25 -13.96
C ILE A 69 -14.55 -7.22 -13.23
N LYS A 70 -14.10 -8.25 -13.96
CA LYS A 70 -13.05 -9.16 -13.50
C LYS A 70 -11.81 -8.95 -14.35
N LEU A 71 -10.63 -9.16 -13.75
CA LEU A 71 -9.38 -9.11 -14.51
C LEU A 71 -9.42 -10.08 -15.71
N SER A 72 -10.01 -11.24 -15.52
CA SER A 72 -10.20 -12.26 -16.57
C SER A 72 -11.08 -11.82 -17.76
N ASP A 73 -11.94 -10.81 -17.59
CA ASP A 73 -12.72 -10.21 -18.69
C ASP A 73 -11.82 -9.57 -19.77
N PHE A 74 -10.59 -9.23 -19.40
CA PHE A 74 -9.59 -8.59 -20.28
C PHE A 74 -8.48 -9.53 -20.73
N SER A 75 -8.70 -10.83 -20.70
CA SER A 75 -7.72 -11.82 -21.16
C SER A 75 -7.23 -11.53 -22.57
N GLY A 76 -5.91 -11.56 -22.77
CA GLY A 76 -5.27 -11.24 -24.05
C GLY A 76 -5.03 -9.74 -24.29
N LYS A 77 -5.41 -8.87 -23.34
CA LYS A 77 -5.12 -7.43 -23.38
C LYS A 77 -4.10 -7.05 -22.33
N VAL A 78 -3.44 -5.93 -22.53
CA VAL A 78 -2.64 -5.27 -21.50
C VAL A 78 -3.59 -4.46 -20.62
N VAL A 79 -3.52 -4.68 -19.31
CA VAL A 79 -4.31 -3.93 -18.33
C VAL A 79 -3.38 -3.01 -17.56
N VAL A 80 -3.62 -1.71 -17.65
CA VAL A 80 -2.99 -0.68 -16.82
C VAL A 80 -3.93 -0.40 -15.66
N LEU A 81 -3.55 -0.82 -14.46
CA LEU A 81 -4.32 -0.58 -13.24
C LEU A 81 -3.67 0.54 -12.44
N ASN A 82 -4.37 1.67 -12.34
CA ASN A 82 -3.95 2.83 -11.55
C ASN A 82 -4.77 2.93 -10.26
N PHE A 83 -4.11 3.14 -9.12
CA PHE A 83 -4.76 3.41 -7.85
C PHE A 83 -4.77 4.91 -7.59
N TRP A 84 -5.94 5.45 -7.27
CA TRP A 84 -6.12 6.88 -7.02
C TRP A 84 -7.08 7.14 -5.86
N ALA A 85 -7.15 8.37 -5.41
CA ALA A 85 -8.14 8.86 -4.44
C ALA A 85 -8.39 10.35 -4.66
N SER A 86 -9.57 10.85 -4.27
CA SER A 86 -9.96 12.27 -4.44
C SER A 86 -9.04 13.25 -3.68
N TRP A 87 -8.44 12.81 -2.59
CA TRP A 87 -7.50 13.57 -1.76
C TRP A 87 -6.03 13.45 -2.21
N CYS A 88 -5.74 12.64 -3.23
CA CYS A 88 -4.38 12.35 -3.70
C CYS A 88 -3.90 13.41 -4.70
N LYS A 89 -3.22 14.44 -4.25
CA LYS A 89 -2.69 15.51 -5.12
C LYS A 89 -1.70 15.03 -6.21
N PRO A 90 -0.77 14.08 -5.95
CA PRO A 90 0.04 13.50 -7.02
C PRO A 90 -0.78 12.77 -8.09
N CYS A 91 -1.87 12.10 -7.71
CA CYS A 91 -2.74 11.38 -8.65
C CYS A 91 -3.42 12.33 -9.64
N GLU A 92 -3.75 13.56 -9.21
CA GLU A 92 -4.32 14.61 -10.07
C GLU A 92 -3.34 15.02 -11.20
N GLN A 93 -2.05 15.04 -10.90
CA GLN A 93 -1.00 15.34 -11.90
C GLN A 93 -0.81 14.15 -12.86
N GLU A 94 -0.79 12.93 -12.34
CA GLU A 94 -0.65 11.69 -13.12
C GLU A 94 -1.84 11.44 -14.05
N ALA A 95 -3.03 11.88 -13.67
CA ALA A 95 -4.25 11.69 -14.45
C ALA A 95 -4.14 12.25 -15.89
N ALA A 96 -3.48 13.40 -16.06
CA ALA A 96 -3.25 13.99 -17.38
C ALA A 96 -2.35 13.10 -18.26
N GLU A 97 -1.27 12.56 -17.68
CA GLU A 97 -0.34 11.66 -18.38
C GLU A 97 -1.02 10.33 -18.76
N LEU A 98 -1.85 9.80 -17.84
CA LEU A 98 -2.64 8.60 -18.10
C LEU A 98 -3.69 8.82 -19.20
N GLN A 99 -4.30 10.00 -19.24
CA GLN A 99 -5.25 10.37 -20.31
C GLN A 99 -4.56 10.45 -21.68
N GLU A 100 -3.36 11.02 -21.75
CA GLU A 100 -2.57 11.05 -23.00
C GLU A 100 -2.19 9.63 -23.45
N ALA A 101 -1.74 8.80 -22.49
CA ALA A 101 -1.40 7.42 -22.79
C ALA A 101 -2.64 6.63 -23.24
N TRP A 102 -3.77 6.81 -22.59
CA TRP A 102 -5.03 6.19 -23.01
C TRP A 102 -5.41 6.60 -24.44
N ALA A 103 -5.38 7.90 -24.76
CA ALA A 103 -5.72 8.40 -26.09
C ALA A 103 -4.80 7.84 -27.19
N PHE A 104 -3.52 7.56 -26.86
CA PHE A 104 -2.59 6.94 -27.79
C PHE A 104 -2.89 5.46 -28.04
N TYR A 105 -3.25 4.70 -26.98
CA TYR A 105 -3.45 3.26 -27.09
C TYR A 105 -4.90 2.83 -27.37
N GLU A 106 -5.89 3.66 -27.08
CA GLU A 106 -7.32 3.37 -27.27
C GLU A 106 -7.63 2.84 -28.67
N PRO A 107 -7.12 3.42 -29.80
CA PRO A 107 -7.41 2.95 -31.12
C PRO A 107 -6.89 1.53 -31.41
N THR A 108 -5.93 1.03 -30.64
CA THR A 108 -5.41 -0.33 -30.82
C THR A 108 -6.38 -1.40 -30.31
N GLY A 109 -7.24 -1.05 -29.37
CA GLY A 109 -8.14 -1.97 -28.67
C GLY A 109 -7.44 -3.05 -27.83
N GLN A 110 -6.11 -2.95 -27.67
CA GLN A 110 -5.29 -3.96 -26.98
C GLN A 110 -4.93 -3.56 -25.54
N VAL A 111 -5.12 -2.32 -25.16
CA VAL A 111 -4.80 -1.81 -23.84
C VAL A 111 -6.07 -1.30 -23.15
N ILE A 112 -6.25 -1.69 -21.90
CA ILE A 112 -7.34 -1.24 -21.03
C ILE A 112 -6.75 -0.48 -19.86
N PHE A 113 -7.29 0.71 -19.57
CA PHE A 113 -6.94 1.51 -18.41
C PHE A 113 -8.07 1.40 -17.38
N ILE A 114 -7.73 1.03 -16.15
CA ILE A 114 -8.67 0.88 -15.04
C ILE A 114 -8.17 1.73 -13.89
N GLY A 115 -8.98 2.70 -13.46
CA GLY A 115 -8.75 3.46 -12.24
C GLY A 115 -9.43 2.76 -11.07
N ALA A 116 -8.66 2.36 -10.05
CA ALA A 116 -9.18 1.82 -8.82
C ALA A 116 -9.13 2.89 -7.73
N ASP A 117 -10.29 3.30 -7.26
CA ASP A 117 -10.43 4.19 -6.12
C ASP A 117 -9.99 3.48 -4.83
N TYR A 118 -9.18 4.13 -4.01
CA TYR A 118 -8.58 3.54 -2.82
C TYR A 118 -8.72 4.42 -1.58
N VAL A 119 -9.40 3.88 -0.55
CA VAL A 119 -9.58 4.58 0.75
C VAL A 119 -10.27 5.95 0.58
N ASP A 120 -11.37 5.95 -0.15
CA ASP A 120 -12.19 7.13 -0.42
C ASP A 120 -13.66 6.82 -0.13
N THR A 121 -14.51 7.83 -0.17
CA THR A 121 -15.97 7.64 -0.18
C THR A 121 -16.49 7.82 -1.60
N GLU A 122 -17.50 7.05 -2.00
CA GLU A 122 -18.07 7.16 -3.35
C GLU A 122 -18.50 8.59 -3.72
N PRO A 123 -19.13 9.39 -2.82
CA PRO A 123 -19.47 10.78 -3.14
C PRO A 123 -18.25 11.66 -3.44
N GLU A 124 -17.16 11.50 -2.68
CA GLU A 124 -15.92 12.27 -2.89
C GLU A 124 -15.21 11.86 -4.17
N ALA A 125 -15.09 10.55 -4.39
CA ALA A 125 -14.55 9.99 -5.63
C ALA A 125 -15.29 10.50 -6.87
N ARG A 126 -16.64 10.55 -6.82
CA ARG A 126 -17.47 11.04 -7.94
C ARG A 126 -17.32 12.52 -8.24
N VAL A 127 -16.99 13.33 -7.24
CA VAL A 127 -16.72 14.78 -7.44
C VAL A 127 -15.37 14.97 -8.13
N TYR A 128 -14.43 14.05 -7.91
CA TYR A 128 -13.10 14.08 -8.52
C TYR A 128 -13.13 13.67 -10.01
N LEU A 129 -13.98 12.71 -10.39
CA LEU A 129 -14.13 12.22 -11.77
C LEU A 129 -14.85 13.21 -12.68
#